data_11b5773959680fc1e2fec5354af49376
#
_entry.id   11b5773959680fc1e2fec5354af49376
#
_cell.length_a   1.000
_cell.length_b   1.000
_cell.length_c   1.000
_cell.angle_alpha   90.00
_cell.angle_beta   90.00
_cell.angle_gamma   90.00
#
_symmetry.space_group_name_H-M   'P 1'
#
loop_
_entity.id
_entity.type
_entity.pdbx_description
1 polymer ?
#
loop_
_entity_poly.entity_id
_entity_poly.type
_entity_poly.pdbx_seq_one_letter_code
_entity_poly.pdbx_strand_id
1 'polypeptide(L)'
;MTVLVTGGAGYIGSHTVRLLASQGRDVVVLDSLELGDKSRLGSVPLFQGDINDERIIEKICRKHNITDVVHFAAYKAVGESMDQPLRYYNNNVAGTIALVRSLLSNGVNRIVFSSSAAVYGNPESVPVTEESALRPESVYAETKSVVERFLSSCDAIGLRSVSLRYFNAAGASADASIGEDWSMSQNLVPLVMKAILGFSGPLNVFGNDYPTPDGTCIRDYIHVDDLADAHVKALDYLSTGGKSLACNVGTGKGTSVLDVLNLAEQVSGRKVPYNIVGRRSGDPVSVYADPTLIRALLGWKATRDVRDIISSAWNWHERDDAAKR
;
A
#
# COMPACT_ATOMS: atom_id res chain seq x y z
N MET A 1 2.29 6.95 -23.57
CA MET A 1 2.88 6.95 -22.20
C MET A 1 2.86 5.53 -21.70
N THR A 2 4.02 4.92 -21.55
CA THR A 2 4.11 3.54 -21.06
C THR A 2 4.61 3.55 -19.62
N VAL A 3 3.85 2.92 -18.72
CA VAL A 3 4.14 2.90 -17.27
C VAL A 3 4.72 1.55 -16.88
N LEU A 4 5.90 1.56 -16.26
CA LEU A 4 6.44 0.40 -15.59
C LEU A 4 5.89 0.34 -14.15
N VAL A 5 5.25 -0.78 -13.79
CA VAL A 5 4.79 -1.02 -12.42
C VAL A 5 5.63 -2.15 -11.82
N THR A 6 6.51 -1.80 -10.88
CA THR A 6 7.26 -2.82 -10.12
C THR A 6 6.45 -3.29 -8.93
N GLY A 7 6.43 -4.60 -8.66
CA GLY A 7 5.54 -5.18 -7.66
C GLY A 7 4.06 -5.17 -8.10
N GLY A 8 3.83 -5.13 -9.42
CA GLY A 8 2.48 -5.00 -10.00
C GLY A 8 1.61 -6.24 -9.83
N ALA A 9 2.17 -7.41 -9.54
CA ALA A 9 1.43 -8.64 -9.23
C ALA A 9 1.01 -8.73 -7.75
N GLY A 10 1.45 -7.80 -6.90
CA GLY A 10 1.05 -7.68 -5.51
C GLY A 10 -0.36 -7.13 -5.35
N TYR A 11 -0.84 -7.03 -4.10
CA TYR A 11 -2.20 -6.58 -3.78
C TYR A 11 -2.48 -5.17 -4.34
N ILE A 12 -1.79 -4.13 -3.84
CA ILE A 12 -2.03 -2.74 -4.27
C ILE A 12 -1.60 -2.52 -5.74
N GLY A 13 -0.47 -3.15 -6.13
CA GLY A 13 0.07 -3.03 -7.49
C GLY A 13 -0.91 -3.52 -8.55
N SER A 14 -1.59 -4.65 -8.34
CA SER A 14 -2.55 -5.21 -9.30
C SER A 14 -3.78 -4.33 -9.51
N HIS A 15 -4.29 -3.68 -8.46
CA HIS A 15 -5.37 -2.68 -8.58
C HIS A 15 -4.92 -1.47 -9.41
N THR A 16 -3.68 -1.00 -9.19
CA THR A 16 -3.11 0.12 -9.97
C THR A 16 -2.88 -0.26 -11.43
N VAL A 17 -2.34 -1.46 -11.69
CA VAL A 17 -2.16 -2.01 -13.05
C VAL A 17 -3.50 -2.06 -13.78
N ARG A 18 -4.53 -2.60 -13.12
CA ARG A 18 -5.88 -2.69 -13.68
C ARG A 18 -6.46 -1.31 -14.01
N LEU A 19 -6.32 -0.35 -13.08
CA LEU A 19 -6.83 1.00 -13.29
C LEU A 19 -6.13 1.69 -14.47
N LEU A 20 -4.80 1.63 -14.54
CA LEU A 20 -4.02 2.17 -15.66
C LEU A 20 -4.44 1.56 -17.00
N ALA A 21 -4.56 0.23 -17.06
CA ALA A 21 -4.98 -0.49 -18.26
C ALA A 21 -6.42 -0.12 -18.68
N SER A 22 -7.35 0.02 -17.73
CA SER A 22 -8.73 0.44 -18.01
C SER A 22 -8.85 1.86 -18.56
N GLN A 23 -7.87 2.71 -18.27
CA GLN A 23 -7.74 4.07 -18.81
C GLN A 23 -7.02 4.10 -20.18
N GLY A 24 -6.72 2.94 -20.76
CA GLY A 24 -6.06 2.84 -22.08
C GLY A 24 -4.56 3.18 -22.03
N ARG A 25 -3.93 3.13 -20.86
CA ARG A 25 -2.48 3.34 -20.76
C ARG A 25 -1.73 2.04 -21.07
N ASP A 26 -0.59 2.16 -21.73
CA ASP A 26 0.33 1.04 -21.88
C ASP A 26 0.99 0.75 -20.53
N VAL A 27 0.87 -0.48 -20.04
CA VAL A 27 1.41 -0.90 -18.75
C VAL A 27 2.29 -2.13 -18.95
N VAL A 28 3.43 -2.13 -18.25
CA VAL A 28 4.34 -3.27 -18.16
C VAL A 28 4.64 -3.53 -16.68
N VAL A 29 4.63 -4.78 -16.27
CA VAL A 29 4.89 -5.18 -14.89
C VAL A 29 6.26 -5.83 -14.78
N LEU A 30 7.05 -5.45 -13.75
CA LEU A 30 8.20 -6.18 -13.23
C LEU A 30 7.86 -6.69 -11.84
N ASP A 31 7.88 -7.99 -11.64
CA ASP A 31 7.58 -8.61 -10.34
C ASP A 31 8.40 -9.90 -10.17
N SER A 32 8.90 -10.15 -8.97
CA SER A 32 9.63 -11.40 -8.68
C SER A 32 8.70 -12.61 -8.59
N LEU A 33 7.41 -12.37 -8.34
CA LEU A 33 6.37 -13.36 -8.02
C LEU A 33 6.64 -14.14 -6.72
N GLU A 34 7.52 -13.63 -5.86
CA GLU A 34 7.75 -14.24 -4.54
C GLU A 34 6.49 -14.12 -3.65
N LEU A 35 5.83 -12.97 -3.67
CA LEU A 35 4.59 -12.69 -2.96
C LEU A 35 3.46 -12.23 -3.90
N GLY A 36 3.76 -12.05 -5.18
CA GLY A 36 2.84 -11.63 -6.21
C GLY A 36 2.14 -12.81 -6.89
N ASP A 37 0.95 -12.55 -7.43
CA ASP A 37 0.18 -13.53 -8.20
C ASP A 37 -0.04 -13.01 -9.63
N LYS A 38 0.54 -13.70 -10.60
CA LYS A 38 0.42 -13.34 -12.03
C LYS A 38 -1.02 -13.37 -12.56
N SER A 39 -1.89 -14.17 -11.95
CA SER A 39 -3.30 -14.27 -12.37
C SER A 39 -4.06 -12.95 -12.25
N ARG A 40 -3.60 -12.04 -11.39
CA ARG A 40 -4.18 -10.71 -11.15
C ARG A 40 -3.94 -9.73 -12.31
N LEU A 41 -3.02 -10.04 -13.21
CA LEU A 41 -2.56 -9.12 -14.26
C LEU A 41 -3.34 -9.23 -15.57
N GLY A 42 -4.14 -10.29 -15.75
CA GLY A 42 -4.85 -10.53 -17.02
C GLY A 42 -3.88 -10.62 -18.20
N SER A 43 -4.06 -9.76 -19.21
CA SER A 43 -3.22 -9.72 -20.42
C SER A 43 -2.04 -8.72 -20.37
N VAL A 44 -1.84 -8.04 -19.22
CA VAL A 44 -0.75 -7.05 -19.08
C VAL A 44 0.62 -7.75 -19.13
N PRO A 45 1.57 -7.26 -19.95
CA PRO A 45 2.91 -7.85 -20.06
C PRO A 45 3.62 -7.91 -18.71
N LEU A 46 4.07 -9.10 -18.33
CA LEU A 46 4.84 -9.38 -17.12
C LEU A 46 6.27 -9.79 -17.46
N PHE A 47 7.23 -9.13 -16.83
CA PHE A 47 8.60 -9.57 -16.72
C PHE A 47 8.81 -10.11 -15.31
N GLN A 48 9.09 -11.41 -15.20
CA GLN A 48 9.45 -11.99 -13.91
C GLN A 48 10.92 -11.71 -13.62
N GLY A 49 11.20 -11.04 -12.50
CA GLY A 49 12.56 -10.70 -12.11
C GLY A 49 12.62 -9.80 -10.89
N ASP A 50 13.84 -9.54 -10.44
CA ASP A 50 14.14 -8.74 -9.26
C ASP A 50 14.50 -7.30 -9.68
N ILE A 51 14.11 -6.32 -8.86
CA ILE A 51 14.46 -4.89 -9.05
C ILE A 51 15.97 -4.62 -8.89
N ASN A 52 16.74 -5.54 -8.30
CA ASN A 52 18.20 -5.48 -8.25
C ASN A 52 18.86 -5.88 -9.59
N ASP A 53 18.14 -6.53 -10.51
CA ASP A 53 18.68 -6.91 -11.82
C ASP A 53 18.54 -5.77 -12.83
N GLU A 54 19.58 -4.96 -12.93
CA GLU A 54 19.66 -3.83 -13.85
C GLU A 54 19.48 -4.22 -15.32
N ARG A 55 19.88 -5.45 -15.71
CA ARG A 55 19.76 -5.93 -17.09
C ARG A 55 18.29 -6.13 -17.50
N ILE A 56 17.47 -6.64 -16.58
CA ILE A 56 16.02 -6.79 -16.85
C ILE A 56 15.34 -5.44 -16.96
N ILE A 57 15.73 -4.47 -16.11
CA ILE A 57 15.19 -3.10 -16.15
C ILE A 57 15.54 -2.43 -17.48
N GLU A 58 16.83 -2.49 -17.88
CA GLU A 58 17.30 -1.96 -19.16
C GLU A 58 16.55 -2.59 -20.35
N LYS A 59 16.39 -3.92 -20.36
CA LYS A 59 15.64 -4.65 -21.36
C LYS A 59 14.20 -4.16 -21.47
N ILE A 60 13.53 -3.94 -20.33
CA ILE A 60 12.15 -3.44 -20.26
C ILE A 60 12.09 -2.03 -20.83
N CYS A 61 12.95 -1.13 -20.35
CA CYS A 61 12.97 0.27 -20.80
C CYS A 61 13.14 0.40 -22.32
N ARG A 62 14.10 -0.34 -22.89
CA ARG A 62 14.34 -0.33 -24.34
C ARG A 62 13.20 -0.94 -25.15
N LYS A 63 12.61 -2.04 -24.68
CA LYS A 63 11.56 -2.74 -25.41
C LYS A 63 10.23 -2.00 -25.44
N HIS A 64 9.91 -1.29 -24.36
CA HIS A 64 8.56 -0.72 -24.14
C HIS A 64 8.54 0.81 -24.09
N ASN A 65 9.66 1.50 -24.33
CA ASN A 65 9.75 2.97 -24.29
C ASN A 65 9.14 3.53 -22.98
N ILE A 66 9.59 3.01 -21.84
CA ILE A 66 9.07 3.41 -20.52
C ILE A 66 9.28 4.92 -20.30
N THR A 67 8.25 5.61 -19.85
CA THR A 67 8.27 7.05 -19.57
C THR A 67 8.11 7.36 -18.08
N ASP A 68 7.43 6.48 -17.34
CA ASP A 68 7.05 6.68 -15.95
C ASP A 68 7.08 5.36 -15.18
N VAL A 69 7.25 5.45 -13.86
CA VAL A 69 7.32 4.26 -12.99
C VAL A 69 6.39 4.41 -11.79
N VAL A 70 5.67 3.34 -11.44
CA VAL A 70 5.06 3.17 -10.12
C VAL A 70 5.77 2.05 -9.39
N HIS A 71 6.35 2.36 -8.24
CA HIS A 71 7.23 1.46 -7.51
C HIS A 71 6.56 0.92 -6.24
N PHE A 72 6.03 -0.32 -6.34
CA PHE A 72 5.46 -1.06 -5.20
C PHE A 72 6.39 -2.14 -4.66
N ALA A 73 7.33 -2.65 -5.47
CA ALA A 73 8.17 -3.78 -5.10
C ALA A 73 8.93 -3.53 -3.79
N ALA A 74 8.49 -4.18 -2.72
CA ALA A 74 9.08 -4.08 -1.38
C ALA A 74 8.56 -5.21 -0.48
N TYR A 75 9.36 -5.66 0.46
CA TYR A 75 8.86 -6.41 1.62
C TYR A 75 8.17 -5.45 2.59
N LYS A 76 7.02 -5.86 3.16
CA LYS A 76 6.13 -4.99 3.94
C LYS A 76 5.80 -5.47 5.35
N ALA A 77 6.19 -6.69 5.73
CA ALA A 77 5.83 -7.27 7.02
C ALA A 77 6.68 -6.67 8.15
N VAL A 78 6.05 -5.88 9.02
CA VAL A 78 6.73 -5.15 10.10
C VAL A 78 7.47 -6.11 11.03
N GLY A 79 6.83 -7.19 11.49
CA GLY A 79 7.46 -8.18 12.38
C GLY A 79 8.67 -8.84 11.73
N GLU A 80 8.53 -9.38 10.51
CA GLU A 80 9.63 -9.99 9.76
C GLU A 80 10.80 -9.02 9.55
N SER A 81 10.50 -7.72 9.38
CA SER A 81 11.55 -6.71 9.17
C SER A 81 12.49 -6.59 10.36
N MET A 82 11.98 -6.81 11.58
CA MET A 82 12.79 -6.78 12.80
C MET A 82 13.69 -8.02 12.92
N ASP A 83 13.22 -9.17 12.43
CA ASP A 83 13.95 -10.43 12.46
C ASP A 83 14.97 -10.55 11.31
N GLN A 84 14.66 -9.92 10.15
CA GLN A 84 15.46 -10.02 8.93
C GLN A 84 15.85 -8.64 8.34
N PRO A 85 16.52 -7.77 9.11
CA PRO A 85 16.79 -6.39 8.68
C PRO A 85 17.62 -6.32 7.38
N LEU A 86 18.61 -7.18 7.20
CA LEU A 86 19.46 -7.19 5.99
C LEU A 86 18.64 -7.49 4.73
N ARG A 87 17.67 -8.39 4.80
CA ARG A 87 16.76 -8.70 3.69
C ARG A 87 15.97 -7.46 3.27
N TYR A 88 15.43 -6.72 4.25
CA TYR A 88 14.66 -5.50 4.02
C TYR A 88 15.49 -4.38 3.45
N TYR A 89 16.67 -4.11 3.99
CA TYR A 89 17.56 -3.07 3.44
C TYR A 89 18.05 -3.43 2.03
N ASN A 90 18.41 -4.69 1.80
CA ASN A 90 18.87 -5.11 0.46
C ASN A 90 17.78 -4.97 -0.59
N ASN A 91 16.57 -5.44 -0.30
CA ASN A 91 15.47 -5.35 -1.26
C ASN A 91 14.90 -3.92 -1.37
N ASN A 92 14.48 -3.34 -0.24
CA ASN A 92 13.73 -2.09 -0.27
C ASN A 92 14.61 -0.87 -0.56
N VAL A 93 15.85 -0.85 -0.07
CA VAL A 93 16.75 0.30 -0.25
C VAL A 93 17.71 0.06 -1.41
N ALA A 94 18.56 -0.96 -1.34
CA ALA A 94 19.54 -1.20 -2.39
C ALA A 94 18.88 -1.50 -3.74
N GLY A 95 17.80 -2.30 -3.75
CA GLY A 95 16.99 -2.56 -4.94
C GLY A 95 16.38 -1.31 -5.54
N THR A 96 15.84 -0.40 -4.71
CA THR A 96 15.32 0.89 -5.21
C THR A 96 16.44 1.77 -5.79
N ILE A 97 17.62 1.79 -5.20
CA ILE A 97 18.77 2.53 -5.74
C ILE A 97 19.18 1.95 -7.09
N ALA A 98 19.27 0.62 -7.23
CA ALA A 98 19.60 -0.04 -8.50
C ALA A 98 18.52 0.25 -9.57
N LEU A 99 17.22 0.17 -9.21
CA LEU A 99 16.13 0.56 -10.08
C LEU A 99 16.29 1.99 -10.59
N VAL A 100 16.42 2.97 -9.70
CA VAL A 100 16.52 4.40 -10.06
C VAL A 100 17.74 4.67 -10.94
N ARG A 101 18.89 4.06 -10.64
CA ARG A 101 20.09 4.16 -11.48
C ARG A 101 19.82 3.69 -12.91
N SER A 102 19.20 2.51 -13.05
CA SER A 102 18.86 1.95 -14.37
C SER A 102 17.83 2.79 -15.11
N LEU A 103 16.84 3.33 -14.41
CA LEU A 103 15.82 4.23 -14.99
C LEU A 103 16.45 5.49 -15.56
N LEU A 104 17.26 6.19 -14.76
CA LEU A 104 17.94 7.42 -15.19
C LEU A 104 18.87 7.18 -16.38
N SER A 105 19.62 6.06 -16.39
CA SER A 105 20.50 5.68 -17.52
C SER A 105 19.71 5.40 -18.81
N ASN A 106 18.41 5.12 -18.73
CA ASN A 106 17.51 4.92 -19.85
C ASN A 106 16.59 6.13 -20.14
N GLY A 107 16.85 7.29 -19.51
CA GLY A 107 16.09 8.52 -19.74
C GLY A 107 14.76 8.58 -19.01
N VAL A 108 14.46 7.64 -18.13
CA VAL A 108 13.23 7.61 -17.32
C VAL A 108 13.47 8.36 -16.01
N ASN A 109 12.78 9.48 -15.83
CA ASN A 109 13.05 10.41 -14.72
C ASN A 109 11.82 10.76 -13.88
N ARG A 110 10.72 9.98 -13.97
CA ARG A 110 9.51 10.16 -13.16
C ARG A 110 9.16 8.87 -12.44
N ILE A 111 8.99 8.96 -11.11
CA ILE A 111 8.68 7.81 -10.27
C ILE A 111 7.63 8.17 -9.21
N VAL A 112 6.58 7.36 -9.09
CA VAL A 112 5.66 7.37 -7.94
C VAL A 112 6.08 6.24 -7.01
N PHE A 113 6.42 6.58 -5.78
CA PHE A 113 6.89 5.64 -4.77
C PHE A 113 5.76 5.32 -3.77
N SER A 114 5.48 4.04 -3.63
CA SER A 114 4.57 3.50 -2.61
C SER A 114 5.27 3.52 -1.24
N SER A 115 5.14 4.65 -0.53
CA SER A 115 5.67 4.82 0.83
C SER A 115 4.68 4.28 1.88
N SER A 116 4.73 4.75 3.11
CA SER A 116 3.86 4.26 4.19
C SER A 116 3.74 5.32 5.30
N ALA A 117 2.57 5.41 5.93
CA ALA A 117 2.38 6.17 7.16
C ALA A 117 3.21 5.63 8.34
N ALA A 118 3.72 4.41 8.25
CA ALA A 118 4.63 3.85 9.26
C ALA A 118 5.91 4.68 9.47
N VAL A 119 6.29 5.54 8.50
CA VAL A 119 7.43 6.47 8.64
C VAL A 119 7.24 7.47 9.79
N TYR A 120 6.01 7.74 10.21
CA TYR A 120 5.71 8.63 11.34
C TYR A 120 5.88 7.97 12.71
N GLY A 121 5.84 6.62 12.76
CA GLY A 121 5.85 5.88 14.02
C GLY A 121 4.63 6.19 14.89
N ASN A 122 4.89 6.60 16.13
CA ASN A 122 3.86 7.04 17.08
C ASN A 122 3.78 8.58 17.06
N PRO A 123 2.85 9.18 16.30
CA PRO A 123 2.77 10.63 16.14
C PRO A 123 2.31 11.32 17.43
N GLU A 124 2.84 12.52 17.69
CA GLU A 124 2.49 13.33 18.86
C GLU A 124 1.07 13.90 18.79
N SER A 125 0.55 14.07 17.59
CA SER A 125 -0.79 14.60 17.33
C SER A 125 -1.43 13.99 16.10
N VAL A 126 -2.76 13.99 16.06
CA VAL A 126 -3.57 13.58 14.92
C VAL A 126 -4.61 14.66 14.63
N PRO A 127 -5.01 14.87 13.36
CA PRO A 127 -4.55 14.14 12.15
C PRO A 127 -3.07 14.38 11.85
N VAL A 128 -2.40 13.33 11.27
CA VAL A 128 -0.99 13.41 10.88
C VAL A 128 -0.85 14.20 9.60
N THR A 129 0.00 15.24 9.63
CA THR A 129 0.35 16.04 8.45
C THR A 129 1.71 15.62 7.88
N GLU A 130 2.04 16.08 6.67
CA GLU A 130 3.35 15.81 6.06
C GLU A 130 4.51 16.49 6.79
N GLU A 131 4.23 17.53 7.58
CA GLU A 131 5.19 18.23 8.45
C GLU A 131 5.46 17.50 9.77
N SER A 132 4.66 16.48 10.11
CA SER A 132 4.86 15.66 11.30
C SER A 132 6.22 14.98 11.26
N ALA A 133 6.87 14.89 12.41
CA ALA A 133 8.20 14.29 12.52
C ALA A 133 8.20 12.82 12.04
N LEU A 134 9.19 12.46 11.23
CA LEU A 134 9.41 11.07 10.84
C LEU A 134 10.21 10.36 11.94
N ARG A 135 9.58 9.38 12.57
CA ARG A 135 10.15 8.59 13.68
C ARG A 135 9.83 7.10 13.47
N PRO A 136 10.42 6.48 12.42
CA PRO A 136 10.14 5.07 12.11
C PRO A 136 10.53 4.17 13.28
N GLU A 137 9.61 3.28 13.69
CA GLU A 137 9.79 2.37 14.83
C GLU A 137 10.07 0.93 14.40
N SER A 138 10.18 0.67 13.11
CA SER A 138 10.53 -0.65 12.55
C SER A 138 11.51 -0.53 11.39
N VAL A 139 12.22 -1.61 11.11
CA VAL A 139 13.13 -1.67 9.96
C VAL A 139 12.38 -1.42 8.65
N TYR A 140 11.18 -1.97 8.49
CA TYR A 140 10.34 -1.66 7.34
C TYR A 140 10.09 -0.16 7.19
N ALA A 141 9.62 0.50 8.25
CA ALA A 141 9.35 1.93 8.24
C ALA A 141 10.60 2.76 7.96
N GLU A 142 11.75 2.38 8.55
CA GLU A 142 13.04 3.03 8.28
C GLU A 142 13.44 2.88 6.81
N THR A 143 13.29 1.67 6.19
CA THR A 143 13.60 1.52 4.76
C THR A 143 12.76 2.43 3.88
N LYS A 144 11.46 2.64 4.20
CA LYS A 144 10.60 3.59 3.48
C LYS A 144 11.09 5.04 3.63
N SER A 145 11.42 5.46 4.86
CA SER A 145 11.97 6.80 5.14
C SER A 145 13.31 7.05 4.44
N VAL A 146 14.21 6.06 4.42
CA VAL A 146 15.49 6.15 3.69
C VAL A 146 15.27 6.33 2.20
N VAL A 147 14.34 5.57 1.61
CA VAL A 147 14.02 5.68 0.18
C VAL A 147 13.40 7.04 -0.16
N GLU A 148 12.50 7.59 0.68
CA GLU A 148 11.97 8.94 0.46
C GLU A 148 13.08 9.99 0.42
N ARG A 149 14.01 9.96 1.37
CA ARG A 149 15.17 10.87 1.42
C ARG A 149 16.08 10.69 0.20
N PHE A 150 16.33 9.45 -0.20
CA PHE A 150 17.11 9.15 -1.41
C PHE A 150 16.45 9.73 -2.66
N LEU A 151 15.15 9.48 -2.89
CA LEU A 151 14.43 10.00 -4.04
C LEU A 151 14.40 11.53 -4.07
N SER A 152 14.19 12.17 -2.92
CA SER A 152 14.29 13.63 -2.79
C SER A 152 15.67 14.17 -3.16
N SER A 153 16.74 13.48 -2.77
CA SER A 153 18.11 13.88 -3.12
C SER A 153 18.37 13.74 -4.63
N CYS A 154 17.73 12.78 -5.31
CA CYS A 154 17.84 12.59 -6.75
C CYS A 154 17.15 13.70 -7.58
N ASP A 155 16.39 14.59 -6.96
CA ASP A 155 15.82 15.78 -7.62
C ASP A 155 16.91 16.67 -8.24
N ALA A 156 18.07 16.74 -7.59
CA ALA A 156 19.24 17.50 -8.08
C ALA A 156 19.81 16.96 -9.39
N ILE A 157 19.57 15.71 -9.73
CA ILE A 157 20.03 15.06 -10.98
C ILE A 157 18.87 14.82 -11.96
N GLY A 158 17.75 15.50 -11.74
CA GLY A 158 16.61 15.54 -12.67
C GLY A 158 15.55 14.47 -12.48
N LEU A 159 15.63 13.61 -11.46
CA LEU A 159 14.52 12.71 -11.09
C LEU A 159 13.37 13.54 -10.47
N ARG A 160 12.14 13.21 -10.84
CA ARG A 160 10.95 13.75 -10.19
C ARG A 160 10.20 12.62 -9.52
N SER A 161 9.86 12.77 -8.23
CA SER A 161 9.24 11.72 -7.45
C SER A 161 8.05 12.20 -6.62
N VAL A 162 7.01 11.35 -6.53
CA VAL A 162 5.94 11.51 -5.55
C VAL A 162 5.95 10.30 -4.63
N SER A 163 6.17 10.54 -3.33
CA SER A 163 6.10 9.51 -2.29
C SER A 163 4.73 9.53 -1.63
N LEU A 164 3.96 8.46 -1.78
CA LEU A 164 2.61 8.36 -1.22
C LEU A 164 2.66 7.61 0.13
N ARG A 165 2.46 8.35 1.23
CA ARG A 165 2.41 7.82 2.60
C ARG A 165 0.99 7.39 2.93
N TYR A 166 0.61 6.17 2.52
CA TYR A 166 -0.74 5.68 2.80
C TYR A 166 -0.82 4.95 4.13
N PHE A 167 -2.04 4.97 4.68
CA PHE A 167 -2.40 4.34 5.94
C PHE A 167 -2.84 2.89 5.71
N ASN A 168 -3.91 2.40 6.29
CA ASN A 168 -4.28 1.00 6.23
C ASN A 168 -5.07 0.68 4.94
N ALA A 169 -4.37 0.25 3.89
CA ALA A 169 -5.03 -0.20 2.66
C ALA A 169 -5.82 -1.48 2.90
N ALA A 170 -7.09 -1.49 2.48
CA ALA A 170 -7.96 -2.65 2.62
C ALA A 170 -9.07 -2.66 1.55
N GLY A 171 -9.85 -3.74 1.48
CA GLY A 171 -10.90 -3.91 0.50
C GLY A 171 -10.48 -4.77 -0.69
N ALA A 172 -11.34 -4.79 -1.71
CA ALA A 172 -11.14 -5.55 -2.94
C ALA A 172 -11.81 -4.82 -4.11
N SER A 173 -11.56 -5.28 -5.34
CA SER A 173 -12.25 -4.75 -6.52
C SER A 173 -13.77 -4.97 -6.43
N ALA A 174 -14.53 -4.04 -7.01
CA ALA A 174 -16.00 -4.08 -6.96
C ALA A 174 -16.60 -5.37 -7.54
N ASP A 175 -15.94 -5.99 -8.53
CA ASP A 175 -16.33 -7.27 -9.15
C ASP A 175 -15.77 -8.50 -8.42
N ALA A 176 -15.12 -8.31 -7.28
CA ALA A 176 -14.48 -9.36 -6.50
C ALA A 176 -13.53 -10.25 -7.33
N SER A 177 -12.82 -9.66 -8.32
CA SER A 177 -11.83 -10.39 -9.13
C SER A 177 -10.40 -10.25 -8.60
N ILE A 178 -10.12 -9.20 -7.83
CA ILE A 178 -8.83 -8.92 -7.22
C ILE A 178 -9.04 -8.47 -5.77
N GLY A 179 -8.27 -9.05 -4.85
CA GLY A 179 -8.31 -8.68 -3.44
C GLY A 179 -7.05 -9.08 -2.70
N GLU A 180 -6.99 -8.81 -1.40
CA GLU A 180 -5.84 -9.18 -0.59
C GLU A 180 -5.83 -10.69 -0.30
N ASP A 181 -4.68 -11.32 -0.51
CA ASP A 181 -4.48 -12.71 -0.08
C ASP A 181 -4.30 -12.74 1.44
N TRP A 182 -5.28 -13.32 2.12
CA TRP A 182 -5.26 -13.45 3.57
C TRP A 182 -4.25 -14.47 4.11
N SER A 183 -3.71 -15.36 3.26
CA SER A 183 -2.73 -16.36 3.70
C SER A 183 -1.44 -15.69 4.20
N MET A 184 -1.09 -14.56 3.57
CA MET A 184 0.13 -13.78 3.84
C MET A 184 -0.14 -12.48 4.59
N SER A 185 -1.40 -12.11 4.87
CA SER A 185 -1.74 -10.84 5.48
C SER A 185 -1.86 -10.93 6.99
N GLN A 186 -1.32 -9.92 7.68
CA GLN A 186 -1.52 -9.66 9.11
C GLN A 186 -2.37 -8.40 9.35
N ASN A 187 -2.96 -7.82 8.29
CA ASN A 187 -3.83 -6.67 8.39
C ASN A 187 -5.18 -7.03 9.02
N LEU A 188 -5.81 -6.08 9.73
CA LEU A 188 -7.04 -6.34 10.48
C LEU A 188 -8.17 -6.89 9.60
N VAL A 189 -8.46 -6.25 8.46
CA VAL A 189 -9.62 -6.63 7.63
C VAL A 189 -9.54 -8.07 7.12
N PRO A 190 -8.44 -8.55 6.51
CA PRO A 190 -8.30 -9.96 6.15
C PRO A 190 -8.41 -10.93 7.33
N LEU A 191 -7.86 -10.56 8.50
CA LEU A 191 -7.95 -11.39 9.70
C LEU A 191 -9.39 -11.49 10.23
N VAL A 192 -10.18 -10.42 10.16
CA VAL A 192 -11.61 -10.40 10.47
C VAL A 192 -12.37 -11.34 9.53
N MET A 193 -12.10 -11.28 8.22
CA MET A 193 -12.74 -12.17 7.24
C MET A 193 -12.39 -13.64 7.49
N LYS A 194 -11.13 -13.94 7.82
CA LYS A 194 -10.70 -15.30 8.23
C LYS A 194 -11.49 -15.82 9.43
N ALA A 195 -11.62 -14.98 10.48
CA ALA A 195 -12.31 -15.36 11.69
C ALA A 195 -13.82 -15.61 11.45
N ILE A 196 -14.49 -14.73 10.68
CA ILE A 196 -15.92 -14.89 10.33
C ILE A 196 -16.16 -16.16 9.50
N LEU A 197 -15.29 -16.49 8.57
CA LEU A 197 -15.39 -17.66 7.68
C LEU A 197 -14.91 -18.96 8.33
N GLY A 198 -14.35 -18.89 9.56
CA GLY A 198 -13.91 -20.07 10.32
C GLY A 198 -12.55 -20.65 9.88
N PHE A 199 -11.75 -19.89 9.12
CA PHE A 199 -10.39 -20.31 8.71
C PHE A 199 -9.31 -20.00 9.77
N SER A 200 -9.68 -19.33 10.85
CA SER A 200 -8.84 -19.13 12.03
C SER A 200 -9.69 -19.23 13.29
N GLY A 201 -9.01 -19.35 14.44
CA GLY A 201 -9.66 -19.13 15.73
C GLY A 201 -10.09 -17.68 15.93
N PRO A 202 -10.63 -17.34 17.11
CA PRO A 202 -11.04 -15.97 17.45
C PRO A 202 -9.93 -14.95 17.20
N LEU A 203 -10.29 -13.78 16.67
CA LEU A 203 -9.36 -12.67 16.47
C LEU A 203 -8.88 -12.12 17.82
N ASN A 204 -7.60 -11.80 17.94
CA ASN A 204 -7.09 -11.08 19.11
C ASN A 204 -7.23 -9.57 18.90
N VAL A 205 -8.02 -8.91 19.76
CA VAL A 205 -8.10 -7.45 19.88
C VAL A 205 -7.09 -7.01 20.94
N PHE A 206 -6.08 -6.24 20.55
CA PHE A 206 -4.96 -5.86 21.39
C PHE A 206 -5.26 -4.59 22.20
N GLY A 207 -5.72 -4.77 23.44
CA GLY A 207 -6.12 -3.71 24.36
C GLY A 207 -7.55 -3.24 24.18
N ASN A 208 -8.20 -2.91 25.30
CA ASN A 208 -9.51 -2.27 25.38
C ASN A 208 -9.52 -1.11 26.39
N ASP A 209 -8.36 -0.61 26.71
CA ASP A 209 -8.09 0.41 27.74
C ASP A 209 -7.36 1.63 27.16
N TYR A 210 -7.34 1.77 25.82
CA TYR A 210 -6.84 2.99 25.17
C TYR A 210 -7.74 4.19 25.49
N PRO A 211 -7.19 5.43 25.57
CA PRO A 211 -7.99 6.64 25.75
C PRO A 211 -8.74 7.03 24.45
N THR A 212 -9.60 6.15 23.99
CA THR A 212 -10.45 6.24 22.79
C THR A 212 -11.90 5.95 23.18
N PRO A 213 -12.91 6.29 22.36
CA PRO A 213 -14.32 6.13 22.74
C PRO A 213 -14.73 4.71 23.14
N ASP A 214 -14.14 3.67 22.55
CA ASP A 214 -14.44 2.26 22.79
C ASP A 214 -13.29 1.47 23.45
N GLY A 215 -12.21 2.18 23.78
CA GLY A 215 -11.03 1.59 24.40
C GLY A 215 -10.07 0.88 23.44
N THR A 216 -10.38 0.79 22.12
CA THR A 216 -9.49 0.18 21.14
C THR A 216 -8.76 1.22 20.29
N CYS A 217 -7.65 0.84 19.68
CA CYS A 217 -6.86 1.78 18.87
C CYS A 217 -7.60 2.22 17.59
N ILE A 218 -7.28 3.44 17.13
CA ILE A 218 -7.91 4.08 15.96
C ILE A 218 -6.93 4.12 14.80
N ARG A 219 -7.41 3.74 13.58
CA ARG A 219 -6.64 3.76 12.34
C ARG A 219 -7.44 4.38 11.21
N ASP A 220 -6.74 4.91 10.20
CA ASP A 220 -7.33 5.34 8.93
C ASP A 220 -7.29 4.17 7.95
N TYR A 221 -8.45 3.76 7.46
CA TYR A 221 -8.58 2.70 6.46
C TYR A 221 -8.90 3.31 5.11
N ILE A 222 -8.09 3.00 4.12
CA ILE A 222 -8.25 3.47 2.74
C ILE A 222 -8.60 2.31 1.82
N HIS A 223 -9.61 2.51 0.98
CA HIS A 223 -9.98 1.51 -0.01
C HIS A 223 -8.86 1.35 -1.05
N VAL A 224 -8.50 0.11 -1.38
CA VAL A 224 -7.39 -0.19 -2.30
C VAL A 224 -7.57 0.42 -3.68
N ASP A 225 -8.81 0.55 -4.20
CA ASP A 225 -9.08 1.23 -5.48
C ASP A 225 -8.89 2.76 -5.38
N ASP A 226 -9.22 3.38 -4.23
CA ASP A 226 -8.95 4.81 -4.02
C ASP A 226 -7.43 5.05 -3.89
N LEU A 227 -6.71 4.10 -3.29
CA LEU A 227 -5.25 4.14 -3.24
C LEU A 227 -4.63 3.95 -4.64
N ALA A 228 -5.17 3.06 -5.48
CA ALA A 228 -4.75 2.92 -6.86
C ALA A 228 -4.96 4.23 -7.65
N ASP A 229 -6.11 4.91 -7.47
CA ASP A 229 -6.37 6.22 -8.08
C ASP A 229 -5.38 7.29 -7.60
N ALA A 230 -4.98 7.28 -6.32
CA ALA A 230 -3.95 8.18 -5.82
C ALA A 230 -2.61 8.02 -6.56
N HIS A 231 -2.19 6.78 -6.85
CA HIS A 231 -0.98 6.51 -7.62
C HIS A 231 -1.09 7.01 -9.06
N VAL A 232 -2.27 6.84 -9.69
CA VAL A 232 -2.52 7.34 -11.04
C VAL A 232 -2.51 8.87 -11.08
N LYS A 233 -3.15 9.54 -10.11
CA LYS A 233 -3.12 11.00 -9.98
C LYS A 233 -1.72 11.55 -9.73
N ALA A 234 -0.89 10.83 -9.01
CA ALA A 234 0.51 11.19 -8.80
C ALA A 234 1.33 11.09 -10.10
N LEU A 235 1.09 10.07 -10.95
CA LEU A 235 1.69 10.00 -12.29
C LEU A 235 1.26 11.18 -13.15
N ASP A 236 -0.03 11.52 -13.15
CA ASP A 236 -0.56 12.66 -13.92
C ASP A 236 0.07 13.97 -13.47
N TYR A 237 0.18 14.19 -12.17
CA TYR A 237 0.84 15.35 -11.60
C TYR A 237 2.30 15.47 -12.07
N LEU A 238 3.07 14.38 -12.03
CA LEU A 238 4.45 14.39 -12.52
C LEU A 238 4.53 14.62 -14.04
N SER A 239 3.60 14.05 -14.81
CA SER A 239 3.60 14.19 -16.27
C SER A 239 3.31 15.61 -16.75
N THR A 240 2.64 16.41 -15.93
CA THR A 240 2.37 17.85 -16.20
C THR A 240 3.44 18.77 -15.62
N GLY A 241 4.60 18.24 -15.20
CA GLY A 241 5.72 19.02 -14.70
C GLY A 241 5.68 19.27 -13.19
N GLY A 242 4.91 18.50 -12.43
CA GLY A 242 4.85 18.57 -10.97
C GLY A 242 6.22 18.36 -10.32
N LYS A 243 6.46 19.04 -9.20
CA LYS A 243 7.69 18.93 -8.41
C LYS A 243 7.67 17.66 -7.55
N SER A 244 8.85 17.20 -7.15
CA SER A 244 8.96 16.13 -6.16
C SER A 244 8.31 16.51 -4.84
N LEU A 245 7.55 15.56 -4.25
CA LEU A 245 6.88 15.75 -2.97
C LEU A 245 6.59 14.41 -2.27
N ALA A 246 6.33 14.47 -0.98
CA ALA A 246 5.68 13.40 -0.24
C ALA A 246 4.30 13.87 0.20
N CYS A 247 3.27 13.00 0.15
CA CYS A 247 1.94 13.34 0.63
C CYS A 247 1.22 12.16 1.30
N ASN A 248 0.37 12.48 2.25
CA ASN A 248 -0.48 11.53 2.94
C ASN A 248 -1.63 11.08 2.07
N VAL A 249 -1.90 9.76 2.11
CA VAL A 249 -3.02 9.15 1.39
C VAL A 249 -3.89 8.39 2.39
N GLY A 250 -4.96 9.03 2.81
CA GLY A 250 -5.92 8.50 3.76
C GLY A 250 -7.28 9.16 3.59
N THR A 251 -8.25 8.72 4.37
CA THR A 251 -9.60 9.29 4.36
C THR A 251 -9.73 10.55 5.22
N GLY A 252 -8.79 10.73 6.16
CA GLY A 252 -8.87 11.75 7.20
C GLY A 252 -9.84 11.38 8.33
N LYS A 253 -10.29 10.13 8.37
CA LYS A 253 -11.22 9.61 9.38
C LYS A 253 -10.61 8.44 10.12
N GLY A 254 -10.55 8.55 11.44
CA GLY A 254 -10.16 7.44 12.28
C GLY A 254 -11.33 6.48 12.51
N THR A 255 -11.05 5.18 12.42
CA THR A 255 -12.01 4.12 12.74
C THR A 255 -11.37 3.17 13.76
N SER A 256 -12.09 2.83 14.82
CA SER A 256 -11.59 1.95 15.87
C SER A 256 -11.59 0.48 15.44
N VAL A 257 -10.86 -0.37 16.15
CA VAL A 257 -10.89 -1.81 15.88
C VAL A 257 -12.29 -2.37 16.08
N LEU A 258 -12.97 -2.04 17.17
CA LEU A 258 -14.35 -2.52 17.42
C LEU A 258 -15.35 -1.99 16.39
N ASP A 259 -15.20 -0.77 15.88
CA ASP A 259 -16.04 -0.27 14.78
C ASP A 259 -15.86 -1.12 13.52
N VAL A 260 -14.64 -1.53 13.18
CA VAL A 260 -14.39 -2.43 12.05
C VAL A 260 -15.08 -3.78 12.26
N LEU A 261 -14.99 -4.36 13.47
CA LEU A 261 -15.64 -5.63 13.80
C LEU A 261 -17.19 -5.51 13.69
N ASN A 262 -17.76 -4.47 14.26
CA ASN A 262 -19.19 -4.20 14.22
C ASN A 262 -19.70 -4.02 12.77
N LEU A 263 -18.96 -3.31 11.94
CA LEU A 263 -19.28 -3.16 10.52
C LEU A 263 -19.20 -4.49 9.77
N ALA A 264 -18.20 -5.32 10.08
CA ALA A 264 -18.05 -6.63 9.48
C ALA A 264 -19.22 -7.57 9.86
N GLU A 265 -19.69 -7.51 11.11
CA GLU A 265 -20.91 -8.24 11.53
C GLU A 265 -22.15 -7.77 10.75
N GLN A 266 -22.31 -6.45 10.59
CA GLN A 266 -23.47 -5.89 9.86
C GLN A 266 -23.44 -6.28 8.37
N VAL A 267 -22.27 -6.28 7.75
CA VAL A 267 -22.11 -6.59 6.32
C VAL A 267 -22.26 -8.08 6.06
N SER A 268 -21.61 -8.93 6.86
CA SER A 268 -21.63 -10.39 6.66
C SER A 268 -22.90 -11.08 7.18
N GLY A 269 -23.64 -10.43 8.09
CA GLY A 269 -24.73 -11.06 8.86
C GLY A 269 -24.24 -12.12 9.86
N ARG A 270 -22.95 -12.22 10.12
CA ARG A 270 -22.32 -13.22 10.99
C ARG A 270 -21.56 -12.54 12.12
N LYS A 271 -21.44 -13.21 13.27
CA LYS A 271 -20.63 -12.72 14.39
C LYS A 271 -19.15 -12.85 14.11
N VAL A 272 -18.36 -11.83 14.51
CA VAL A 272 -16.90 -11.89 14.53
C VAL A 272 -16.46 -12.51 15.85
N PRO A 273 -15.89 -13.73 15.86
CA PRO A 273 -15.31 -14.28 17.09
C PRO A 273 -14.02 -13.55 17.43
N TYR A 274 -13.94 -12.94 18.64
CA TYR A 274 -12.71 -12.28 19.07
C TYR A 274 -12.48 -12.43 20.59
N ASN A 275 -11.20 -12.28 20.98
CA ASN A 275 -10.76 -12.21 22.36
C ASN A 275 -10.07 -10.86 22.59
N ILE A 276 -10.30 -10.25 23.75
CA ILE A 276 -9.51 -9.08 24.17
C ILE A 276 -8.25 -9.60 24.88
N VAL A 277 -7.10 -9.14 24.40
CA VAL A 277 -5.79 -9.46 24.97
C VAL A 277 -5.04 -8.19 25.37
N GLY A 278 -3.89 -8.31 26.01
CA GLY A 278 -3.08 -7.15 26.37
C GLY A 278 -2.64 -6.31 25.16
N ARG A 279 -2.36 -5.01 25.36
CA ARG A 279 -1.86 -4.13 24.32
C ARG A 279 -0.61 -4.70 23.64
N ARG A 280 -0.49 -4.51 22.34
CA ARG A 280 0.76 -4.78 21.62
C ARG A 280 1.74 -3.63 21.89
N SER A 281 2.99 -3.97 22.19
CA SER A 281 4.05 -2.95 22.35
C SER A 281 4.24 -2.17 21.05
N GLY A 282 4.34 -0.84 21.14
CA GLY A 282 4.53 0.04 19.97
C GLY A 282 3.25 0.37 19.19
N ASP A 283 2.07 -0.17 19.54
CA ASP A 283 0.83 0.24 18.87
C ASP A 283 0.40 1.65 19.32
N PRO A 284 0.35 2.63 18.39
CA PRO A 284 -0.12 3.98 18.71
C PRO A 284 -1.61 3.99 19.03
N VAL A 285 -2.02 4.90 19.92
CA VAL A 285 -3.43 5.08 20.33
C VAL A 285 -4.31 5.39 19.13
N SER A 286 -3.87 6.35 18.31
CA SER A 286 -4.64 6.84 17.14
C SER A 286 -3.70 7.32 16.05
N VAL A 287 -3.93 6.87 14.80
CA VAL A 287 -3.18 7.32 13.62
C VAL A 287 -4.12 7.44 12.43
N TYR A 288 -4.36 8.67 11.96
CA TYR A 288 -5.12 8.96 10.73
C TYR A 288 -4.58 10.21 10.04
N ALA A 289 -4.79 10.28 8.72
CA ALA A 289 -4.20 11.29 7.84
C ALA A 289 -4.84 12.66 7.95
N ASP A 290 -4.06 13.71 7.66
CA ASP A 290 -4.59 14.91 7.03
C ASP A 290 -4.37 14.78 5.51
N PRO A 291 -5.44 14.64 4.68
CA PRO A 291 -5.33 14.52 3.24
C PRO A 291 -5.38 15.88 2.51
N THR A 292 -5.15 16.99 3.18
CA THR A 292 -5.30 18.33 2.60
C THR A 292 -4.31 18.58 1.47
N LEU A 293 -3.05 18.18 1.64
CA LEU A 293 -2.00 18.40 0.64
C LEU A 293 -2.28 17.63 -0.67
N ILE A 294 -2.58 16.34 -0.59
CA ILE A 294 -2.86 15.54 -1.79
C ILE A 294 -4.10 16.05 -2.53
N ARG A 295 -5.13 16.52 -1.79
CA ARG A 295 -6.33 17.14 -2.38
C ARG A 295 -5.97 18.42 -3.13
N ALA A 296 -5.16 19.28 -2.52
CA ALA A 296 -4.79 20.57 -3.11
C ALA A 296 -3.91 20.41 -4.36
N LEU A 297 -2.92 19.49 -4.33
CA LEU A 297 -1.92 19.39 -5.39
C LEU A 297 -2.29 18.38 -6.49
N LEU A 298 -2.89 17.24 -6.13
CA LEU A 298 -3.22 16.17 -7.05
C LEU A 298 -4.73 16.12 -7.40
N GLY A 299 -5.55 16.93 -6.75
CA GLY A 299 -7.02 16.89 -6.92
C GLY A 299 -7.64 15.56 -6.44
N TRP A 300 -6.93 14.80 -5.63
CA TRP A 300 -7.36 13.49 -5.16
C TRP A 300 -8.13 13.59 -3.83
N LYS A 301 -9.13 12.74 -3.67
CA LYS A 301 -9.81 12.47 -2.40
C LYS A 301 -10.31 11.03 -2.36
N ALA A 302 -10.32 10.43 -1.19
CA ALA A 302 -11.00 9.15 -1.00
C ALA A 302 -12.50 9.29 -1.29
N THR A 303 -13.06 8.33 -2.02
CA THR A 303 -14.48 8.29 -2.43
C THR A 303 -15.26 7.18 -1.74
N ARG A 304 -14.56 6.20 -1.18
CA ARG A 304 -15.12 5.03 -0.50
C ARG A 304 -14.87 5.14 1.00
N ASP A 305 -15.83 4.71 1.79
CA ASP A 305 -15.74 4.67 3.24
C ASP A 305 -15.35 3.28 3.79
N VAL A 306 -15.29 3.16 5.11
CA VAL A 306 -14.92 1.88 5.74
C VAL A 306 -15.97 0.79 5.51
N ARG A 307 -17.25 1.14 5.31
CA ARG A 307 -18.29 0.18 4.96
C ARG A 307 -18.07 -0.41 3.57
N ASP A 308 -17.68 0.43 2.60
CA ASP A 308 -17.32 -0.01 1.24
C ASP A 308 -16.13 -0.96 1.29
N ILE A 309 -15.11 -0.63 2.10
CA ILE A 309 -13.93 -1.47 2.33
C ILE A 309 -14.34 -2.85 2.83
N ILE A 310 -15.14 -2.91 3.89
CA ILE A 310 -15.58 -4.16 4.50
C ILE A 310 -16.46 -4.95 3.54
N SER A 311 -17.37 -4.29 2.83
CA SER A 311 -18.27 -4.94 1.87
C SER A 311 -17.49 -5.57 0.71
N SER A 312 -16.53 -4.86 0.12
CA SER A 312 -15.72 -5.40 -0.97
C SER A 312 -14.81 -6.53 -0.50
N ALA A 313 -14.20 -6.40 0.69
CA ALA A 313 -13.39 -7.47 1.28
C ALA A 313 -14.22 -8.73 1.57
N TRP A 314 -15.45 -8.56 2.11
CA TRP A 314 -16.36 -9.67 2.35
C TRP A 314 -16.71 -10.41 1.06
N ASN A 315 -17.13 -9.69 0.02
CA ASN A 315 -17.49 -10.27 -1.28
C ASN A 315 -16.32 -11.05 -1.90
N TRP A 316 -15.08 -10.52 -1.79
CA TRP A 316 -13.88 -11.20 -2.27
C TRP A 316 -13.62 -12.51 -1.53
N HIS A 317 -13.59 -12.48 -0.21
CA HIS A 317 -13.22 -13.64 0.59
C HIS A 317 -14.31 -14.71 0.65
N GLU A 318 -15.59 -14.32 0.62
CA GLU A 318 -16.71 -15.26 0.55
C GLU A 318 -16.72 -16.00 -0.80
N ARG A 319 -16.42 -15.31 -1.90
CA ARG A 319 -16.33 -15.93 -3.23
C ARG A 319 -15.13 -16.89 -3.33
N ASP A 320 -13.97 -16.50 -2.79
CA ASP A 320 -12.77 -17.35 -2.76
C ASP A 320 -13.00 -18.61 -1.91
N ASP A 321 -13.73 -18.51 -0.79
CA ASP A 321 -14.17 -19.64 0.02
C ASP A 321 -15.11 -20.57 -0.76
N ALA A 322 -16.10 -20.03 -1.44
CA ALA A 322 -17.04 -20.81 -2.24
C ALA A 322 -16.34 -21.58 -3.38
N ALA A 323 -15.27 -21.01 -3.96
CA ALA A 323 -14.50 -21.65 -5.01
C ALA A 323 -13.56 -22.77 -4.51
N LYS A 324 -13.21 -22.76 -3.21
CA LYS A 324 -12.32 -23.75 -2.57
C LYS A 324 -13.07 -24.91 -1.90
N ARG A 325 -14.39 -24.82 -1.74
CA ARG A 325 -15.29 -25.87 -1.26
C ARG A 325 -15.86 -26.69 -2.40
#